data_53acaa3a40b9134cac95c26346877562
#
_entry.id   53acaa3a40b9134cac95c26346877562
#
_cell.length_a   1.000
_cell.length_b   1.000
_cell.length_c   1.000
_cell.angle_alpha   90.00
_cell.angle_beta   90.00
_cell.angle_gamma   90.00
#
_symmetry.space_group_name_H-M   'P 1'
#
loop_
_entity.id
_entity.type
_entity.pdbx_description
1 polymer ?
#
loop_
_entity_poly.entity_id
_entity_poly.type
_entity_poly.pdbx_seq_one_letter_code
_entity_poly.pdbx_strand_id
1 'polypeptide(L)'
;MQIRSQRTSTAASPPAARQPLLYEINTRVWVREVGPQRGAKAATLAQVPDRVLDEIGGLGFDLAWLMGVWQGGEAGQLLARHHAELQAEYRRVLPDLAPEDVLGSPYAVEDYRVSRRLGGPAALAALRRRMAKRGLGLILDFVPNHTARDHDWVFSHPEFYVPGTEELLRQEPQNYFAVPTPQGRRILAHGRDPYFPGWTDTAQLNYRHPGLRAALIKTLLEIAGQCDGVRCDMAMLVLDDIFQRTWGDAARPPEGSPAAGEFWAEAIDAVRRRYPDFLFLAEAYWGLEGELQALGFDYTYDKGLYDHLMHAGAGAVRDHLRGDPEVLARGAHFLENHDEPRAAQLLPPDKHRAAAVICYAAPGMRFFHEGQLEGRTAKLPVQLGRRPAEEPHRELRLFYEKLLAALQDPVLRHGRWRLLETQPAWEGNCSSEQFVVQRWEGGREGSRLAVVNFGPEQAQCYVPLDLPYLRGRRVLLRDLLGEAHYEREGDSLRSPGLYLDLGPYQAHLFEVSPSGTARPAG
;
A
#
# COMPACT_ATOMS: atom_id res chain seq x y z
N MET A 1 16.67 -18.65 -48.77
CA MET A 1 16.59 -19.76 -47.83
C MET A 1 16.99 -19.23 -46.46
N GLN A 2 15.97 -18.78 -45.69
CA GLN A 2 16.16 -18.14 -44.39
C GLN A 2 15.94 -19.19 -43.30
N ILE A 3 16.97 -19.44 -42.51
CA ILE A 3 16.90 -20.29 -41.33
C ILE A 3 16.48 -19.39 -40.16
N ARG A 4 15.21 -19.49 -39.72
CA ARG A 4 14.72 -18.94 -38.46
C ARG A 4 15.19 -19.80 -37.31
N SER A 5 16.13 -19.30 -36.52
CA SER A 5 16.46 -19.86 -35.20
C SER A 5 15.32 -19.58 -34.22
N GLN A 6 14.56 -20.61 -33.88
CA GLN A 6 13.64 -20.58 -32.74
C GLN A 6 14.46 -20.68 -31.44
N ARG A 7 14.61 -19.57 -30.74
CA ARG A 7 15.01 -19.60 -29.32
C ARG A 7 13.78 -19.99 -28.50
N THR A 8 13.72 -21.20 -28.06
CA THR A 8 12.82 -21.65 -26.99
C THR A 8 13.34 -21.08 -25.67
N SER A 9 12.73 -19.96 -25.25
CA SER A 9 12.89 -19.46 -23.89
C SER A 9 12.10 -20.39 -22.96
N THR A 10 12.78 -21.22 -22.21
CA THR A 10 12.21 -21.87 -21.03
C THR A 10 12.20 -20.85 -19.90
N ALA A 11 11.23 -19.94 -19.91
CA ALA A 11 10.94 -19.14 -18.75
C ALA A 11 10.45 -20.11 -17.66
N ALA A 12 11.22 -20.23 -16.57
CA ALA A 12 10.75 -20.86 -15.35
C ALA A 12 9.45 -20.14 -14.93
N SER A 13 8.39 -20.91 -14.67
CA SER A 13 7.16 -20.35 -14.09
C SER A 13 7.53 -19.58 -12.83
N PRO A 14 7.05 -18.33 -12.67
CA PRO A 14 7.29 -17.59 -11.43
C PRO A 14 6.81 -18.44 -10.25
N PRO A 15 7.49 -18.39 -9.10
CA PRO A 15 7.03 -19.07 -7.90
C PRO A 15 5.58 -18.66 -7.63
N ALA A 16 4.74 -19.62 -7.24
CA ALA A 16 3.32 -19.38 -6.97
C ALA A 16 3.19 -18.12 -6.09
N ALA A 17 2.47 -17.11 -6.60
CA ALA A 17 2.42 -15.79 -6.00
C ALA A 17 1.98 -15.90 -4.53
N ARG A 18 2.86 -15.63 -3.60
CA ARG A 18 2.53 -15.49 -2.19
C ARG A 18 1.73 -14.21 -2.03
N GLN A 19 0.61 -14.26 -1.30
CA GLN A 19 -0.20 -13.07 -0.98
C GLN A 19 0.37 -12.45 0.31
N PRO A 20 1.36 -11.53 0.26
CA PRO A 20 2.01 -11.02 1.45
C PRO A 20 1.08 -10.07 2.23
N LEU A 21 1.25 -10.05 3.57
CA LEU A 21 0.62 -9.09 4.45
C LEU A 21 1.63 -8.00 4.78
N LEU A 22 1.31 -6.76 4.41
CA LEU A 22 2.09 -5.56 4.69
C LEU A 22 1.43 -4.76 5.81
N TYR A 23 2.23 -4.32 6.78
CA TYR A 23 1.80 -3.43 7.85
C TYR A 23 2.54 -2.09 7.76
N GLU A 24 1.83 -1.03 7.37
CA GLU A 24 2.35 0.34 7.35
C GLU A 24 2.37 0.94 8.75
N ILE A 25 3.47 1.57 9.12
CA ILE A 25 3.70 2.17 10.44
C ILE A 25 4.19 3.60 10.27
N ASN A 26 3.48 4.58 10.85
CA ASN A 26 4.03 5.94 11.00
C ASN A 26 5.13 5.92 12.05
N THR A 27 6.37 5.73 11.60
CA THR A 27 7.53 5.45 12.46
C THR A 27 7.75 6.53 13.51
N ARG A 28 7.57 7.80 13.15
CA ARG A 28 7.87 8.94 14.02
C ARG A 28 6.92 9.05 15.21
N VAL A 29 5.67 8.59 15.02
CA VAL A 29 4.65 8.49 16.06
C VAL A 29 4.81 7.19 16.85
N TRP A 30 4.89 6.08 16.15
CA TRP A 30 4.93 4.74 16.71
C TRP A 30 6.08 4.53 17.70
N VAL A 31 7.31 4.99 17.36
CA VAL A 31 8.48 4.86 18.26
C VAL A 31 8.26 5.58 19.58
N ARG A 32 7.54 6.72 19.58
CA ARG A 32 7.20 7.45 20.83
C ARG A 32 6.17 6.71 21.69
N GLU A 33 5.25 5.97 21.05
CA GLU A 33 4.17 5.25 21.77
C GLU A 33 4.65 3.92 22.35
N VAL A 34 5.48 3.19 21.61
CA VAL A 34 5.94 1.85 22.01
C VAL A 34 7.24 1.85 22.80
N GLY A 35 7.97 2.95 22.79
CA GLY A 35 9.24 3.10 23.49
C GLY A 35 9.12 2.91 25.01
N PRO A 36 10.25 2.71 25.72
CA PRO A 36 10.26 2.35 27.15
C PRO A 36 9.66 3.42 28.07
N GLN A 37 9.63 4.66 27.61
CA GLN A 37 8.95 5.77 28.27
C GLN A 37 7.88 6.30 27.29
N ARG A 38 6.63 5.87 27.46
CA ARG A 38 5.52 6.37 26.66
C ARG A 38 5.49 7.90 26.65
N GLY A 39 5.52 8.49 25.45
CA GLY A 39 5.56 9.95 25.30
C GLY A 39 6.95 10.58 25.44
N ALA A 40 8.03 9.81 25.64
CA ALA A 40 9.38 10.36 25.66
C ALA A 40 9.75 10.98 24.30
N LYS A 41 10.24 12.23 24.32
CA LYS A 41 10.65 12.98 23.11
C LYS A 41 11.81 12.33 22.33
N ALA A 42 12.47 11.31 22.88
CA ALA A 42 13.75 10.76 22.42
C ALA A 42 13.76 9.22 22.28
N ALA A 43 12.63 8.57 22.04
CA ALA A 43 12.64 7.14 21.75
C ALA A 43 13.21 6.85 20.36
N THR A 44 14.04 5.81 20.23
CA THR A 44 14.72 5.42 18.99
C THR A 44 14.27 4.04 18.50
N LEU A 45 14.55 3.72 17.22
CA LEU A 45 14.26 2.41 16.62
C LEU A 45 14.91 1.25 17.40
N ALA A 46 16.08 1.46 17.97
CA ALA A 46 16.75 0.44 18.80
C ALA A 46 15.99 0.11 20.10
N GLN A 47 15.16 1.03 20.59
CA GLN A 47 14.41 0.92 21.83
C GLN A 47 13.00 0.35 21.67
N VAL A 48 12.57 0.07 20.44
CA VAL A 48 11.30 -0.64 20.19
C VAL A 48 11.34 -1.98 20.94
N PRO A 49 10.36 -2.27 21.83
CA PRO A 49 10.37 -3.51 22.61
C PRO A 49 10.14 -4.74 21.73
N ASP A 50 10.79 -5.86 22.08
CA ASP A 50 10.62 -7.13 21.35
C ASP A 50 9.17 -7.60 21.32
N ARG A 51 8.41 -7.44 22.42
CA ARG A 51 7.00 -7.78 22.48
C ARG A 51 6.13 -7.15 21.38
N VAL A 52 6.50 -5.93 20.93
CA VAL A 52 5.78 -5.24 19.85
C VAL A 52 6.07 -5.88 18.50
N LEU A 53 7.31 -6.31 18.28
CA LEU A 53 7.68 -7.08 17.08
C LEU A 53 7.08 -8.49 17.11
N ASP A 54 7.01 -9.10 18.31
CA ASP A 54 6.34 -10.40 18.53
C ASP A 54 4.85 -10.30 18.22
N GLU A 55 4.19 -9.19 18.61
CA GLU A 55 2.78 -8.95 18.30
C GLU A 55 2.56 -8.81 16.79
N ILE A 56 3.34 -7.97 16.09
CA ILE A 56 3.22 -7.79 14.63
C ILE A 56 3.46 -9.13 13.91
N GLY A 57 4.52 -9.86 14.27
CA GLY A 57 4.80 -11.18 13.69
C GLY A 57 3.72 -12.22 14.04
N GLY A 58 3.21 -12.20 15.27
CA GLY A 58 2.15 -13.09 15.74
C GLY A 58 0.80 -12.89 15.06
N LEU A 59 0.52 -11.67 14.58
CA LEU A 59 -0.63 -11.36 13.73
C LEU A 59 -0.46 -11.87 12.29
N GLY A 60 0.74 -12.36 11.92
CA GLY A 60 1.02 -12.99 10.65
C GLY A 60 1.42 -12.03 9.53
N PHE A 61 1.85 -10.81 9.85
CA PHE A 61 2.43 -9.91 8.87
C PHE A 61 3.77 -10.43 8.36
N ASP A 62 3.99 -10.32 7.05
CA ASP A 62 5.25 -10.71 6.39
C ASP A 62 6.21 -9.51 6.30
N LEU A 63 5.65 -8.32 6.16
CA LEU A 63 6.37 -7.08 5.87
C LEU A 63 5.88 -5.96 6.80
N ALA A 64 6.81 -5.13 7.26
CA ALA A 64 6.47 -3.87 7.90
C ALA A 64 7.11 -2.72 7.11
N TRP A 65 6.28 -1.76 6.69
CA TRP A 65 6.74 -0.53 6.08
C TRP A 65 6.85 0.55 7.15
N LEU A 66 8.08 0.97 7.40
CA LEU A 66 8.41 2.07 8.31
C LEU A 66 8.41 3.39 7.55
N MET A 67 7.25 4.06 7.49
CA MET A 67 7.10 5.36 6.85
C MET A 67 7.88 6.45 7.58
N GLY A 68 8.67 7.22 6.82
CA GLY A 68 9.29 8.45 7.32
C GLY A 68 10.52 8.26 8.21
N VAL A 69 11.40 7.31 7.87
CA VAL A 69 12.64 7.06 8.61
C VAL A 69 13.78 8.02 8.24
N TRP A 70 13.71 8.63 7.06
CA TRP A 70 14.81 9.44 6.51
C TRP A 70 14.96 10.79 7.21
N GLN A 71 16.09 11.42 7.01
CA GLN A 71 16.34 12.77 7.51
C GLN A 71 15.50 13.76 6.71
N GLY A 72 14.58 14.45 7.37
CA GLY A 72 13.77 15.51 6.76
C GLY A 72 14.46 16.87 6.87
N GLY A 73 14.14 17.77 5.93
CA GLY A 73 14.68 19.11 5.83
C GLY A 73 14.16 20.08 6.91
N GLU A 74 15.02 20.96 7.40
CA GLU A 74 14.62 22.01 8.35
C GLU A 74 13.69 23.04 7.70
N ALA A 75 13.88 23.34 6.42
CA ALA A 75 13.02 24.27 5.67
C ALA A 75 11.57 23.80 5.64
N GLY A 76 11.32 22.53 5.38
CA GLY A 76 9.99 21.93 5.41
C GLY A 76 9.37 21.95 6.80
N GLN A 77 10.14 21.69 7.85
CA GLN A 77 9.68 21.78 9.24
C GLN A 77 9.28 23.21 9.63
N LEU A 78 10.11 24.20 9.28
CA LEU A 78 9.82 25.62 9.54
C LEU A 78 8.56 26.06 8.81
N LEU A 79 8.40 25.67 7.56
CA LEU A 79 7.20 25.95 6.76
C LEU A 79 5.96 25.36 7.43
N ALA A 80 5.98 24.08 7.79
CA ALA A 80 4.87 23.41 8.46
C ALA A 80 4.50 24.06 9.81
N ARG A 81 5.45 24.64 10.51
CA ARG A 81 5.23 25.36 11.79
C ARG A 81 4.61 26.74 11.62
N HIS A 82 4.77 27.38 10.47
CA HIS A 82 4.33 28.76 10.25
C HIS A 82 3.19 28.89 9.24
N HIS A 83 2.86 27.84 8.48
CA HIS A 83 1.76 27.87 7.52
C HIS A 83 0.42 27.83 8.23
N ALA A 84 -0.38 28.91 8.09
CA ALA A 84 -1.59 29.11 8.89
C ALA A 84 -2.63 28.00 8.69
N GLU A 85 -2.83 27.55 7.45
CA GLU A 85 -3.81 26.51 7.12
C GLU A 85 -3.41 25.14 7.71
N LEU A 86 -2.13 24.76 7.56
CA LEU A 86 -1.60 23.55 8.16
C LEU A 86 -1.72 23.58 9.70
N GLN A 87 -1.41 24.72 10.31
CA GLN A 87 -1.56 24.90 11.76
C GLN A 87 -3.03 24.79 12.21
N ALA A 88 -3.98 25.26 11.41
CA ALA A 88 -5.40 25.10 11.69
C ALA A 88 -5.84 23.63 11.56
N GLU A 89 -5.33 22.91 10.57
CA GLU A 89 -5.56 21.48 10.40
C GLU A 89 -4.99 20.66 11.57
N TYR A 90 -3.74 20.92 11.96
CA TYR A 90 -3.09 20.23 13.06
C TYR A 90 -3.83 20.41 14.39
N ARG A 91 -4.33 21.63 14.69
CA ARG A 91 -5.11 21.89 15.91
C ARG A 91 -6.49 21.25 15.91
N ARG A 92 -7.06 20.94 14.74
CA ARG A 92 -8.29 20.13 14.67
C ARG A 92 -8.04 18.69 15.14
N VAL A 93 -6.87 18.15 14.86
CA VAL A 93 -6.49 16.78 15.26
C VAL A 93 -5.87 16.75 16.66
N LEU A 94 -5.05 17.75 16.99
CA LEU A 94 -4.38 17.92 18.28
C LEU A 94 -4.71 19.32 18.87
N PRO A 95 -5.81 19.46 19.64
CA PRO A 95 -6.16 20.74 20.26
C PRO A 95 -5.08 21.32 21.18
N ASP A 96 -4.26 20.45 21.77
CA ASP A 96 -3.11 20.74 22.63
C ASP A 96 -1.77 20.75 21.86
N LEU A 97 -1.80 21.04 20.57
CA LEU A 97 -0.62 21.06 19.69
C LEU A 97 0.53 21.90 20.26
N ALA A 98 1.69 21.29 20.41
CA ALA A 98 2.94 21.97 20.77
C ALA A 98 3.87 22.07 19.54
N PRO A 99 4.76 23.09 19.48
CA PRO A 99 5.69 23.26 18.35
C PRO A 99 6.58 22.04 18.07
N GLU A 100 6.92 21.27 19.08
CA GLU A 100 7.69 20.03 18.98
C GLU A 100 6.94 18.86 18.36
N ASP A 101 5.60 18.93 18.28
CA ASP A 101 4.79 17.93 17.62
C ASP A 101 4.87 18.06 16.08
N VAL A 102 5.25 19.25 15.58
CA VAL A 102 5.36 19.51 14.13
C VAL A 102 6.79 19.18 13.66
N LEU A 103 6.91 18.07 12.95
CA LEU A 103 8.19 17.52 12.47
C LEU A 103 8.48 17.83 10.99
N GLY A 104 7.53 18.37 10.25
CA GLY A 104 7.58 18.53 8.79
C GLY A 104 7.19 17.24 8.03
N SER A 105 7.04 17.34 6.73
CA SER A 105 6.71 16.18 5.88
C SER A 105 7.84 15.14 5.90
N PRO A 106 7.55 13.84 6.04
CA PRO A 106 8.52 12.77 5.86
C PRO A 106 8.96 12.61 4.41
N TYR A 107 8.20 13.15 3.48
CA TYR A 107 8.45 13.10 2.04
C TYR A 107 9.29 14.28 1.53
N ALA A 108 9.48 15.33 2.32
CA ALA A 108 10.52 16.35 2.08
C ALA A 108 11.87 15.83 2.60
N VAL A 109 12.47 14.89 1.86
CA VAL A 109 13.71 14.20 2.25
C VAL A 109 14.92 15.09 1.97
N GLU A 110 15.67 15.43 3.02
CA GLU A 110 16.95 16.15 2.92
C GLU A 110 18.10 15.18 2.61
N ASP A 111 18.08 13.99 3.21
CA ASP A 111 19.13 12.99 3.05
C ASP A 111 18.56 11.59 3.30
N TYR A 112 18.94 10.61 2.48
CA TYR A 112 18.62 9.20 2.68
C TYR A 112 19.47 8.53 3.77
N ARG A 113 19.84 9.29 4.79
CA ARG A 113 20.31 8.79 6.07
C ARG A 113 19.15 8.68 7.06
N VAL A 114 19.13 7.60 7.83
CA VAL A 114 18.15 7.44 8.91
C VAL A 114 18.24 8.60 9.88
N SER A 115 17.10 9.22 10.16
CA SER A 115 17.01 10.40 11.04
C SER A 115 17.71 10.18 12.38
N ARG A 116 18.49 11.18 12.79
CA ARG A 116 19.15 11.20 14.11
C ARG A 116 18.14 11.09 15.25
N ARG A 117 16.93 11.60 15.07
CA ARG A 117 15.84 11.51 16.05
C ARG A 117 15.39 10.06 16.27
N LEU A 118 15.52 9.21 15.24
CA LEU A 118 15.21 7.78 15.29
C LEU A 118 16.40 6.91 15.71
N GLY A 119 17.56 7.51 16.01
CA GLY A 119 18.78 6.81 16.45
C GLY A 119 19.75 6.48 15.33
N GLY A 120 19.52 6.98 14.12
CA GLY A 120 20.42 6.83 12.98
C GLY A 120 20.53 5.41 12.40
N PRO A 121 21.47 5.17 11.46
CA PRO A 121 21.59 3.91 10.73
C PRO A 121 21.83 2.68 11.61
N ALA A 122 22.56 2.82 12.72
CA ALA A 122 22.81 1.72 13.64
C ALA A 122 21.54 1.23 14.34
N ALA A 123 20.61 2.16 14.68
CA ALA A 123 19.34 1.82 15.29
C ALA A 123 18.42 1.09 14.30
N LEU A 124 18.35 1.52 13.03
CA LEU A 124 17.61 0.83 11.97
C LEU A 124 18.17 -0.57 11.75
N ALA A 125 19.49 -0.71 11.62
CA ALA A 125 20.12 -2.01 11.42
C ALA A 125 19.87 -2.98 12.59
N ALA A 126 19.84 -2.47 13.82
CA ALA A 126 19.49 -3.27 15.00
C ALA A 126 18.02 -3.72 14.96
N LEU A 127 17.10 -2.82 14.62
CA LEU A 127 15.68 -3.14 14.46
C LEU A 127 15.46 -4.17 13.35
N ARG A 128 16.02 -3.96 12.14
CA ARG A 128 15.91 -4.89 11.00
C ARG A 128 16.35 -6.31 11.36
N ARG A 129 17.49 -6.46 12.07
CA ARG A 129 17.94 -7.79 12.52
C ARG A 129 16.94 -8.46 13.48
N ARG A 130 16.26 -7.69 14.32
CA ARG A 130 15.24 -8.20 15.25
C ARG A 130 13.94 -8.57 14.54
N MET A 131 13.56 -7.78 13.51
CA MET A 131 12.43 -8.08 12.62
C MET A 131 12.69 -9.37 11.82
N ALA A 132 13.87 -9.48 11.21
CA ALA A 132 14.25 -10.66 10.42
C ALA A 132 14.22 -11.97 11.23
N LYS A 133 14.57 -11.95 12.53
CA LYS A 133 14.44 -13.12 13.43
C LYS A 133 12.99 -13.59 13.61
N ARG A 134 12.01 -12.76 13.28
CA ARG A 134 10.56 -13.02 13.35
C ARG A 134 9.94 -13.26 11.99
N GLY A 135 10.75 -13.35 10.93
CA GLY A 135 10.27 -13.47 9.55
C GLY A 135 9.65 -12.18 8.99
N LEU A 136 9.82 -11.04 9.66
CA LEU A 136 9.34 -9.74 9.18
C LEU A 136 10.38 -9.09 8.28
N GLY A 137 10.03 -8.86 7.00
CA GLY A 137 10.80 -8.01 6.09
C GLY A 137 10.55 -6.53 6.36
N LEU A 138 11.54 -5.71 6.02
CA LEU A 138 11.51 -4.26 6.21
C LEU A 138 11.34 -3.55 4.87
N ILE A 139 10.30 -2.72 4.76
CA ILE A 139 10.07 -1.80 3.63
C ILE A 139 10.34 -0.37 4.09
N LEU A 140 11.03 0.41 3.25
CA LEU A 140 11.30 1.83 3.47
C LEU A 140 10.78 2.67 2.30
N ASP A 141 10.67 4.00 2.49
CA ASP A 141 10.30 4.91 1.41
C ASP A 141 11.47 5.18 0.45
N PHE A 142 11.15 5.32 -0.82
CA PHE A 142 11.95 6.02 -1.81
C PHE A 142 11.10 7.10 -2.47
N VAL A 143 11.52 8.35 -2.40
CA VAL A 143 10.79 9.53 -2.92
C VAL A 143 11.47 9.98 -4.21
N PRO A 144 11.04 9.49 -5.37
CA PRO A 144 11.76 9.73 -6.63
C PRO A 144 11.49 11.10 -7.22
N ASN A 145 10.28 11.66 -7.02
CA ASN A 145 9.82 12.84 -7.75
C ASN A 145 10.52 14.14 -7.32
N HIS A 146 10.88 14.26 -6.04
CA HIS A 146 11.38 15.50 -5.45
C HIS A 146 12.28 15.24 -4.25
N THR A 147 12.94 16.28 -3.78
CA THR A 147 13.68 16.30 -2.50
C THR A 147 13.16 17.43 -1.62
N ALA A 148 13.66 17.55 -0.38
CA ALA A 148 13.49 18.77 0.40
C ALA A 148 14.14 19.98 -0.30
N ARG A 149 13.62 21.19 -0.02
CA ARG A 149 14.16 22.45 -0.58
C ARG A 149 15.58 22.75 -0.15
N ASP A 150 16.00 22.19 0.96
CA ASP A 150 17.31 22.33 1.60
C ASP A 150 18.20 21.09 1.41
N HIS A 151 17.84 20.18 0.49
CA HIS A 151 18.68 19.07 0.07
C HIS A 151 20.00 19.59 -0.53
N ASP A 152 21.11 18.94 -0.21
CA ASP A 152 22.46 19.33 -0.66
C ASP A 152 22.59 19.56 -2.17
N TRP A 153 21.87 18.78 -2.98
CA TRP A 153 21.88 18.92 -4.45
C TRP A 153 21.26 20.25 -4.93
N VAL A 154 20.35 20.85 -4.17
CA VAL A 154 19.79 22.18 -4.52
C VAL A 154 20.89 23.23 -4.63
N PHE A 155 21.95 23.09 -3.85
CA PHE A 155 23.09 24.01 -3.80
C PHE A 155 24.26 23.54 -4.64
N SER A 156 24.58 22.23 -4.64
CA SER A 156 25.76 21.67 -5.31
C SER A 156 25.48 21.27 -6.76
N HIS A 157 24.25 20.86 -7.09
CA HIS A 157 23.81 20.36 -8.39
C HIS A 157 22.45 20.93 -8.78
N PRO A 158 22.28 22.27 -8.85
CA PRO A 158 20.99 22.88 -9.19
C PRO A 158 20.47 22.46 -10.58
N GLU A 159 21.33 21.95 -11.47
CA GLU A 159 20.97 21.37 -12.75
C GLU A 159 20.19 20.06 -12.64
N PHE A 160 20.20 19.41 -11.49
CA PHE A 160 19.37 18.22 -11.22
C PHE A 160 17.88 18.55 -11.00
N TYR A 161 17.55 19.83 -10.92
CA TYR A 161 16.19 20.28 -10.65
C TYR A 161 15.56 20.95 -11.86
N VAL A 162 14.23 20.95 -11.91
CA VAL A 162 13.48 21.68 -12.95
C VAL A 162 13.63 23.18 -12.69
N PRO A 163 14.23 23.94 -13.64
CA PRO A 163 14.43 25.36 -13.47
C PRO A 163 13.14 26.15 -13.67
N GLY A 164 13.02 27.27 -12.99
CA GLY A 164 12.05 28.31 -13.24
C GLY A 164 12.68 29.60 -13.74
N THR A 165 11.85 30.61 -13.92
CA THR A 165 12.27 31.98 -14.27
C THR A 165 11.71 32.98 -13.26
N GLU A 166 12.28 34.20 -13.22
CA GLU A 166 11.73 35.29 -12.38
C GLU A 166 10.28 35.62 -12.76
N GLU A 167 9.91 35.44 -14.02
CA GLU A 167 8.54 35.61 -14.50
C GLU A 167 7.61 34.55 -13.91
N LEU A 168 7.99 33.26 -14.01
CA LEU A 168 7.21 32.16 -13.44
C LEU A 168 7.10 32.29 -11.91
N LEU A 169 8.16 32.68 -11.21
CA LEU A 169 8.10 32.92 -9.76
C LEU A 169 7.11 34.03 -9.39
N ARG A 170 6.98 35.09 -10.22
CA ARG A 170 6.01 36.16 -9.99
C ARG A 170 4.56 35.76 -10.32
N GLN A 171 4.38 34.97 -11.38
CA GLN A 171 3.04 34.54 -11.83
C GLN A 171 2.50 33.36 -11.01
N GLU A 172 3.35 32.44 -10.61
CA GLU A 172 3.02 31.17 -9.94
C GLU A 172 3.88 30.96 -8.68
N PRO A 173 3.85 31.85 -7.69
CA PRO A 173 4.69 31.74 -6.49
C PRO A 173 4.46 30.47 -5.66
N GLN A 174 3.33 29.77 -5.86
CA GLN A 174 3.02 28.49 -5.25
C GLN A 174 3.74 27.30 -5.91
N ASN A 175 4.25 27.50 -7.16
CA ASN A 175 4.88 26.43 -7.94
C ASN A 175 6.41 26.59 -8.05
N TYR A 176 6.94 27.74 -7.68
CA TYR A 176 8.37 28.07 -7.80
C TYR A 176 8.91 28.77 -6.58
N PHE A 177 10.21 28.61 -6.34
CA PHE A 177 10.91 29.30 -5.26
C PHE A 177 12.30 29.75 -5.71
N ALA A 178 12.80 30.79 -5.05
CA ALA A 178 14.16 31.29 -5.25
C ALA A 178 15.11 30.69 -4.21
N VAL A 179 16.30 30.31 -4.64
CA VAL A 179 17.35 29.80 -3.79
C VAL A 179 18.70 30.44 -4.14
N PRO A 180 19.49 30.91 -3.16
CA PRO A 180 20.87 31.31 -3.38
C PRO A 180 21.73 30.06 -3.56
N THR A 181 22.49 29.99 -4.63
CA THR A 181 23.48 28.92 -4.87
C THR A 181 24.87 29.54 -5.02
N PRO A 182 25.96 28.75 -4.93
CA PRO A 182 27.31 29.25 -5.22
C PRO A 182 27.46 29.87 -6.62
N GLN A 183 26.62 29.47 -7.58
CA GLN A 183 26.60 29.98 -8.96
C GLN A 183 25.65 31.16 -9.15
N GLY A 184 25.12 31.72 -8.07
CA GLY A 184 24.16 32.83 -8.06
C GLY A 184 22.74 32.40 -7.71
N ARG A 185 21.81 33.36 -7.70
CA ARG A 185 20.40 33.10 -7.44
C ARG A 185 19.78 32.22 -8.54
N ARG A 186 19.10 31.17 -8.15
CA ARG A 186 18.34 30.27 -9.05
C ARG A 186 16.88 30.27 -8.68
N ILE A 187 16.03 30.05 -9.67
CA ILE A 187 14.61 29.75 -9.48
C ILE A 187 14.41 28.29 -9.82
N LEU A 188 13.80 27.54 -8.91
CA LEU A 188 13.51 26.10 -9.06
C LEU A 188 12.03 25.85 -8.87
N ALA A 189 11.52 24.79 -9.50
CA ALA A 189 10.15 24.35 -9.32
C ALA A 189 9.99 23.57 -8.02
N HIS A 190 8.82 23.69 -7.38
CA HIS A 190 8.37 22.74 -6.37
C HIS A 190 7.96 21.41 -7.00
N GLY A 191 8.10 20.30 -6.27
CA GLY A 191 7.49 19.02 -6.63
C GLY A 191 5.98 19.16 -6.76
N ARG A 192 5.40 18.58 -7.79
CA ARG A 192 3.94 18.55 -7.98
C ARG A 192 3.52 17.40 -8.88
N ASP A 193 2.24 17.09 -8.85
CA ASP A 193 1.55 16.36 -9.90
C ASP A 193 1.00 17.32 -10.99
N PRO A 194 0.47 16.81 -12.12
CA PRO A 194 -0.03 17.66 -13.20
C PRO A 194 -1.33 18.42 -12.87
N TYR A 195 -2.01 18.14 -11.75
CA TYR A 195 -3.37 18.62 -11.46
C TYR A 195 -3.44 19.61 -10.30
N PHE A 196 -2.45 19.62 -9.40
CA PHE A 196 -2.44 20.41 -8.18
C PHE A 196 -1.25 21.37 -8.11
N PRO A 197 -1.31 22.42 -7.27
CA PRO A 197 -0.18 23.28 -6.97
C PRO A 197 0.99 22.53 -6.38
N GLY A 198 2.17 23.15 -6.44
CA GLY A 198 3.41 22.58 -5.92
C GLY A 198 3.41 22.37 -4.40
N TRP A 199 4.05 21.29 -3.98
CA TRP A 199 4.35 21.01 -2.56
C TRP A 199 5.49 21.92 -2.12
N THR A 200 5.16 23.00 -1.40
CA THR A 200 6.03 24.14 -1.13
C THR A 200 7.27 23.84 -0.28
N ASP A 201 7.33 22.69 0.37
CA ASP A 201 8.47 22.17 1.11
C ASP A 201 9.46 21.33 0.29
N THR A 202 9.20 21.18 -1.02
CA THR A 202 9.96 20.31 -1.91
C THR A 202 10.62 21.06 -3.07
N ALA A 203 11.56 20.39 -3.76
CA ALA A 203 12.20 20.80 -5.01
C ALA A 203 12.09 19.69 -6.06
N GLN A 204 11.58 19.99 -7.26
CA GLN A 204 11.30 19.03 -8.32
C GLN A 204 12.57 18.56 -9.03
N LEU A 205 12.78 17.27 -9.09
CA LEU A 205 13.89 16.64 -9.81
C LEU A 205 13.66 16.61 -11.32
N ASN A 206 14.74 16.78 -12.10
CA ASN A 206 14.71 16.82 -13.58
C ASN A 206 15.18 15.48 -14.17
N TYR A 207 14.26 14.59 -14.44
CA TYR A 207 14.55 13.25 -15.00
C TYR A 207 15.15 13.23 -16.40
N ARG A 208 15.19 14.40 -17.09
CA ARG A 208 15.91 14.55 -18.36
C ARG A 208 17.42 14.67 -18.16
N HIS A 209 17.89 14.88 -16.92
CA HIS A 209 19.32 15.00 -16.62
C HIS A 209 19.94 13.62 -16.30
N PRO A 210 20.88 13.10 -17.14
CA PRO A 210 21.43 11.76 -16.96
C PRO A 210 22.22 11.58 -15.65
N GLY A 211 22.89 12.65 -15.20
CA GLY A 211 23.60 12.66 -13.92
C GLY A 211 22.68 12.49 -12.72
N LEU A 212 21.46 13.07 -12.76
CA LEU A 212 20.46 12.86 -11.73
C LEU A 212 20.03 11.38 -11.68
N ARG A 213 19.69 10.80 -12.83
CA ARG A 213 19.25 9.38 -12.90
C ARG A 213 20.31 8.46 -12.30
N ALA A 214 21.58 8.65 -12.67
CA ALA A 214 22.69 7.87 -12.10
C ALA A 214 22.83 8.07 -10.58
N ALA A 215 22.67 9.30 -10.08
CA ALA A 215 22.73 9.61 -8.66
C ALA A 215 21.57 8.94 -7.89
N LEU A 216 20.34 8.99 -8.43
CA LEU A 216 19.16 8.34 -7.82
C LEU A 216 19.29 6.82 -7.80
N ILE A 217 19.79 6.19 -8.87
CA ILE A 217 20.06 4.74 -8.90
C ILE A 217 21.09 4.36 -7.83
N LYS A 218 22.15 5.17 -7.68
CA LYS A 218 23.12 4.94 -6.62
C LYS A 218 22.48 5.05 -5.22
N THR A 219 21.67 6.07 -4.99
CA THR A 219 20.92 6.25 -3.73
C THR A 219 20.00 5.04 -3.47
N LEU A 220 19.28 4.57 -4.48
CA LEU A 220 18.39 3.42 -4.36
C LEU A 220 19.16 2.12 -4.02
N LEU A 221 20.35 1.93 -4.58
CA LEU A 221 21.24 0.82 -4.22
C LEU A 221 21.72 0.91 -2.76
N GLU A 222 21.97 2.12 -2.25
CA GLU A 222 22.35 2.35 -0.85
C GLU A 222 21.17 2.08 0.09
N ILE A 223 19.94 2.45 -0.29
CA ILE A 223 18.70 2.11 0.43
C ILE A 223 18.50 0.60 0.45
N ALA A 224 18.66 -0.08 -0.70
CA ALA A 224 18.48 -1.53 -0.83
C ALA A 224 19.43 -2.34 0.06
N GLY A 225 20.59 -1.79 0.41
CA GLY A 225 21.47 -2.37 1.44
C GLY A 225 20.90 -2.35 2.86
N GLN A 226 19.88 -1.53 3.12
CA GLN A 226 19.35 -1.26 4.46
C GLN A 226 17.98 -1.90 4.73
N CYS A 227 17.25 -2.35 3.70
CA CYS A 227 15.89 -2.92 3.80
C CYS A 227 15.70 -4.11 2.86
N ASP A 228 14.49 -4.63 2.80
CA ASP A 228 14.12 -5.79 1.99
C ASP A 228 13.24 -5.37 0.79
N GLY A 229 12.82 -4.10 0.75
CA GLY A 229 12.09 -3.50 -0.34
C GLY A 229 11.82 -2.02 -0.09
N VAL A 230 11.28 -1.35 -1.11
CA VAL A 230 10.89 0.06 -1.05
C VAL A 230 9.44 0.28 -1.47
N ARG A 231 8.80 1.23 -0.80
CA ARG A 231 7.61 1.90 -1.29
C ARG A 231 8.06 3.16 -2.03
N CYS A 232 7.77 3.23 -3.31
CA CYS A 232 8.13 4.35 -4.17
C CYS A 232 6.99 5.37 -4.19
N ASP A 233 7.28 6.53 -3.62
CA ASP A 233 6.35 7.65 -3.51
C ASP A 233 5.97 8.19 -4.88
N MET A 234 4.66 8.36 -5.15
CA MET A 234 4.15 8.94 -6.40
C MET A 234 4.88 8.41 -7.64
N ALA A 235 5.06 7.08 -7.73
CA ALA A 235 5.94 6.44 -8.73
C ALA A 235 5.58 6.79 -10.18
N MET A 236 4.30 7.02 -10.48
CA MET A 236 3.82 7.36 -11.80
C MET A 236 4.26 8.76 -12.28
N LEU A 237 4.66 9.69 -11.38
CA LEU A 237 5.13 11.02 -11.78
C LEU A 237 6.48 10.98 -12.50
N VAL A 238 7.18 9.86 -12.41
CA VAL A 238 8.50 9.64 -13.03
C VAL A 238 8.40 8.97 -14.40
N LEU A 239 7.22 8.44 -14.76
CA LEU A 239 6.96 7.95 -16.12
C LEU A 239 7.20 9.05 -17.15
N ASP A 240 7.83 8.69 -18.24
CA ASP A 240 8.35 9.65 -19.23
C ASP A 240 7.25 10.55 -19.83
N ASP A 241 6.09 9.99 -20.12
CA ASP A 241 4.94 10.71 -20.67
C ASP A 241 4.27 11.62 -19.60
N ILE A 242 4.18 11.18 -18.36
CA ILE A 242 3.64 11.98 -17.25
C ILE A 242 4.58 13.13 -16.91
N PHE A 243 5.89 12.84 -16.85
CA PHE A 243 6.92 13.85 -16.63
C PHE A 243 6.93 14.90 -17.76
N GLN A 244 6.84 14.46 -19.03
CA GLN A 244 6.76 15.35 -20.19
C GLN A 244 5.49 16.21 -20.17
N ARG A 245 4.35 15.63 -19.79
CA ARG A 245 3.08 16.36 -19.67
C ARG A 245 3.12 17.43 -18.58
N THR A 246 3.79 17.14 -17.47
CA THR A 246 3.87 18.04 -16.31
C THR A 246 4.86 19.18 -16.53
N TRP A 247 6.01 18.88 -17.12
CA TRP A 247 7.16 19.80 -17.15
C TRP A 247 7.53 20.29 -18.54
N GLY A 248 7.19 19.55 -19.60
CA GLY A 248 7.40 19.93 -20.99
C GLY A 248 8.82 20.45 -21.26
N ASP A 249 8.90 21.62 -21.88
CA ASP A 249 10.16 22.28 -22.22
C ASP A 249 10.93 22.88 -21.03
N ALA A 250 10.31 22.97 -19.85
CA ALA A 250 11.00 23.45 -18.65
C ALA A 250 12.09 22.45 -18.18
N ALA A 251 11.87 21.16 -18.40
CA ALA A 251 12.77 20.09 -18.04
C ALA A 251 13.54 19.56 -19.24
N ARG A 252 14.53 20.33 -19.72
CA ARG A 252 15.37 19.92 -20.86
C ARG A 252 16.57 19.09 -20.41
N PRO A 253 16.97 18.08 -21.22
CA PRO A 253 18.26 17.43 -21.01
C PRO A 253 19.41 18.40 -21.33
N PRO A 254 20.60 18.21 -20.74
CA PRO A 254 21.81 18.88 -21.21
C PRO A 254 22.06 18.60 -22.68
N GLU A 255 22.63 19.58 -23.41
CA GLU A 255 22.95 19.44 -24.83
C GLU A 255 23.85 18.23 -25.10
N GLY A 256 23.50 17.42 -26.10
CA GLY A 256 24.23 16.20 -26.46
C GLY A 256 23.91 14.99 -25.57
N SER A 257 22.95 15.08 -24.66
CA SER A 257 22.51 13.92 -23.87
C SER A 257 21.86 12.85 -24.75
N PRO A 258 22.16 11.55 -24.53
CA PRO A 258 21.45 10.47 -25.23
C PRO A 258 19.96 10.44 -24.83
N ALA A 259 19.13 9.92 -25.73
CA ALA A 259 17.74 9.63 -25.38
C ALA A 259 17.71 8.61 -24.22
N ALA A 260 17.00 8.93 -23.16
CA ALA A 260 16.83 8.04 -22.01
C ALA A 260 15.55 7.21 -22.19
N GLY A 261 15.57 5.94 -21.78
CA GLY A 261 14.36 5.13 -21.61
C GLY A 261 13.69 5.40 -20.26
N GLU A 262 12.67 4.59 -19.94
CA GLU A 262 11.98 4.69 -18.65
C GLU A 262 12.94 4.51 -17.47
N PHE A 263 12.89 5.46 -16.52
CA PHE A 263 13.76 5.43 -15.33
C PHE A 263 13.56 4.18 -14.50
N TRP A 264 12.31 3.75 -14.30
CA TRP A 264 12.02 2.60 -13.44
C TRP A 264 12.60 1.30 -13.98
N ALA A 265 12.54 1.07 -15.29
CA ALA A 265 13.14 -0.13 -15.88
C ALA A 265 14.66 -0.19 -15.59
N GLU A 266 15.35 0.94 -15.74
CA GLU A 266 16.78 1.05 -15.47
C GLU A 266 17.11 0.86 -13.98
N ALA A 267 16.36 1.54 -13.11
CA ALA A 267 16.59 1.54 -11.66
C ALA A 267 16.31 0.18 -11.03
N ILE A 268 15.17 -0.43 -11.37
CA ILE A 268 14.77 -1.75 -10.85
C ILE A 268 15.76 -2.83 -11.32
N ASP A 269 16.16 -2.82 -12.60
CA ASP A 269 17.15 -3.75 -13.12
C ASP A 269 18.51 -3.60 -12.41
N ALA A 270 18.96 -2.36 -12.16
CA ALA A 270 20.19 -2.10 -11.43
C ALA A 270 20.17 -2.66 -10.00
N VAL A 271 19.05 -2.51 -9.29
CA VAL A 271 18.89 -3.04 -7.93
C VAL A 271 18.83 -4.57 -7.94
N ARG A 272 18.02 -5.16 -8.82
CA ARG A 272 17.82 -6.63 -8.88
C ARG A 272 19.06 -7.40 -9.28
N ARG A 273 19.95 -6.81 -10.05
CA ARG A 273 21.27 -7.42 -10.32
C ARG A 273 22.08 -7.66 -9.03
N ARG A 274 21.90 -6.84 -8.00
CA ARG A 274 22.63 -6.96 -6.72
C ARG A 274 21.78 -7.59 -5.61
N TYR A 275 20.47 -7.37 -5.64
CA TYR A 275 19.49 -7.81 -4.65
C TYR A 275 18.30 -8.45 -5.40
N PRO A 276 18.40 -9.73 -5.83
CA PRO A 276 17.39 -10.36 -6.70
C PRO A 276 15.98 -10.41 -6.12
N ASP A 277 15.85 -10.55 -4.79
CA ASP A 277 14.58 -10.68 -4.08
C ASP A 277 14.06 -9.33 -3.52
N PHE A 278 14.68 -8.20 -3.93
CA PHE A 278 14.29 -6.88 -3.44
C PHE A 278 12.92 -6.48 -3.99
N LEU A 279 12.01 -6.11 -3.08
CA LEU A 279 10.63 -5.79 -3.41
C LEU A 279 10.44 -4.32 -3.77
N PHE A 280 9.68 -4.06 -4.85
CA PHE A 280 9.26 -2.74 -5.27
C PHE A 280 7.74 -2.61 -5.18
N LEU A 281 7.27 -1.71 -4.30
CA LEU A 281 5.87 -1.31 -4.16
C LEU A 281 5.70 0.12 -4.70
N ALA A 282 4.87 0.30 -5.72
CA ALA A 282 4.56 1.62 -6.25
C ALA A 282 3.32 2.22 -5.61
N GLU A 283 3.41 3.45 -5.15
CA GLU A 283 2.23 4.29 -5.10
C GLU A 283 1.82 4.66 -6.52
N ALA A 284 0.59 4.30 -6.90
CA ALA A 284 0.08 4.39 -8.26
C ALA A 284 -1.36 4.91 -8.26
N TYR A 285 -1.65 5.77 -9.24
CA TYR A 285 -2.97 6.35 -9.47
C TYR A 285 -3.25 6.41 -10.98
N TRP A 286 -4.44 6.84 -11.35
CA TRP A 286 -4.88 7.17 -12.71
C TRP A 286 -4.92 5.99 -13.69
N GLY A 287 -5.02 4.75 -13.18
CA GLY A 287 -5.04 3.54 -14.01
C GLY A 287 -3.68 3.18 -14.60
N LEU A 288 -2.58 3.65 -13.99
CA LEU A 288 -1.20 3.39 -14.43
C LEU A 288 -0.54 2.19 -13.74
N GLU A 289 -1.32 1.42 -12.96
CA GLU A 289 -0.86 0.26 -12.21
C GLU A 289 -0.18 -0.77 -13.12
N GLY A 290 -0.86 -1.15 -14.22
CA GLY A 290 -0.34 -2.12 -15.19
C GLY A 290 0.94 -1.66 -15.89
N GLU A 291 1.07 -0.37 -16.17
CA GLU A 291 2.28 0.22 -16.77
C GLU A 291 3.48 0.13 -15.82
N LEU A 292 3.30 0.54 -14.57
CA LEU A 292 4.35 0.41 -13.55
C LEU A 292 4.74 -1.05 -13.29
N GLN A 293 3.76 -1.96 -13.27
CA GLN A 293 4.03 -3.40 -13.16
C GLN A 293 4.83 -3.94 -14.35
N ALA A 294 4.54 -3.47 -15.56
CA ALA A 294 5.30 -3.85 -16.76
C ALA A 294 6.76 -3.36 -16.71
N LEU A 295 7.03 -2.24 -16.03
CA LEU A 295 8.38 -1.71 -15.80
C LEU A 295 9.14 -2.44 -14.68
N GLY A 296 8.48 -3.35 -13.95
CA GLY A 296 9.14 -4.23 -13.01
C GLY A 296 8.71 -4.08 -11.54
N PHE A 297 7.76 -3.23 -11.21
CA PHE A 297 7.22 -3.20 -9.83
C PHE A 297 6.56 -4.53 -9.48
N ASP A 298 6.78 -5.02 -8.27
CA ASP A 298 6.16 -6.26 -7.78
C ASP A 298 4.71 -6.03 -7.42
N TYR A 299 4.42 -4.89 -6.78
CA TYR A 299 3.08 -4.48 -6.39
C TYR A 299 2.85 -3.00 -6.67
N THR A 300 1.58 -2.64 -6.92
CA THR A 300 1.10 -1.27 -7.08
C THR A 300 -0.11 -1.04 -6.20
N TYR A 301 -0.30 0.16 -5.66
CA TYR A 301 -1.51 0.49 -4.92
C TYR A 301 -2.75 0.22 -5.78
N ASP A 302 -3.77 -0.41 -5.19
CA ASP A 302 -5.08 -0.57 -5.82
C ASP A 302 -6.05 0.49 -5.29
N LYS A 303 -5.84 1.71 -5.75
CA LYS A 303 -6.72 2.85 -5.39
C LYS A 303 -8.13 2.67 -5.95
N GLY A 304 -8.26 1.99 -7.09
CA GLY A 304 -9.56 1.70 -7.72
C GLY A 304 -10.46 0.87 -6.83
N LEU A 305 -9.96 -0.23 -6.27
CA LEU A 305 -10.73 -1.05 -5.34
C LEU A 305 -11.08 -0.27 -4.05
N TYR A 306 -10.12 0.49 -3.51
CA TYR A 306 -10.37 1.36 -2.36
C TYR A 306 -11.55 2.32 -2.63
N ASP A 307 -11.52 3.06 -3.74
CA ASP A 307 -12.57 4.03 -4.07
C ASP A 307 -13.94 3.37 -4.22
N HIS A 308 -14.00 2.18 -4.85
CA HIS A 308 -15.26 1.45 -4.98
C HIS A 308 -15.79 0.93 -3.64
N LEU A 309 -14.93 0.47 -2.72
CA LEU A 309 -15.33 0.01 -1.39
C LEU A 309 -15.81 1.18 -0.52
N MET A 310 -15.20 2.36 -0.64
CA MET A 310 -15.59 3.53 0.14
C MET A 310 -16.87 4.19 -0.40
N HIS A 311 -16.97 4.37 -1.73
CA HIS A 311 -17.90 5.32 -2.33
C HIS A 311 -18.92 4.69 -3.28
N ALA A 312 -18.79 3.40 -3.64
CA ALA A 312 -19.68 2.73 -4.57
C ALA A 312 -20.37 1.50 -3.94
N GLY A 313 -21.05 0.71 -4.77
CA GLY A 313 -21.74 -0.51 -4.37
C GLY A 313 -21.13 -1.78 -4.97
N ALA A 314 -21.76 -2.92 -4.71
CA ALA A 314 -21.29 -4.24 -5.10
C ALA A 314 -21.01 -4.38 -6.61
N GLY A 315 -21.79 -3.72 -7.47
CA GLY A 315 -21.61 -3.75 -8.92
C GLY A 315 -20.23 -3.23 -9.33
N ALA A 316 -19.88 -2.01 -8.90
CA ALA A 316 -18.58 -1.40 -9.22
C ALA A 316 -17.41 -2.22 -8.64
N VAL A 317 -17.56 -2.76 -7.44
CA VAL A 317 -16.56 -3.66 -6.83
C VAL A 317 -16.37 -4.92 -7.68
N ARG A 318 -17.45 -5.58 -8.13
CA ARG A 318 -17.35 -6.76 -9.00
C ARG A 318 -16.71 -6.42 -10.34
N ASP A 319 -17.07 -5.28 -10.95
CA ASP A 319 -16.51 -4.87 -12.24
C ASP A 319 -15.01 -4.60 -12.13
N HIS A 320 -14.55 -3.99 -11.04
CA HIS A 320 -13.13 -3.85 -10.75
C HIS A 320 -12.43 -5.20 -10.59
N LEU A 321 -12.99 -6.11 -9.79
CA LEU A 321 -12.46 -7.45 -9.56
C LEU A 321 -12.50 -8.37 -10.81
N ARG A 322 -13.26 -8.03 -11.84
CA ARG A 322 -13.25 -8.68 -13.17
C ARG A 322 -12.16 -8.13 -14.09
N GLY A 323 -11.44 -7.11 -13.67
CA GLY A 323 -10.36 -6.51 -14.46
C GLY A 323 -9.25 -7.50 -14.81
N ASP A 324 -8.13 -6.98 -15.31
CA ASP A 324 -6.99 -7.82 -15.67
C ASP A 324 -6.47 -8.61 -14.46
N PRO A 325 -6.51 -9.96 -14.51
CA PRO A 325 -6.13 -10.79 -13.37
C PRO A 325 -4.64 -10.70 -13.02
N GLU A 326 -3.76 -10.36 -13.96
CA GLU A 326 -2.33 -10.17 -13.70
C GLU A 326 -2.09 -8.86 -12.95
N VAL A 327 -2.78 -7.79 -13.35
CA VAL A 327 -2.74 -6.50 -12.65
C VAL A 327 -3.33 -6.63 -11.24
N LEU A 328 -4.48 -7.28 -11.11
CA LEU A 328 -5.14 -7.48 -9.83
C LEU A 328 -4.29 -8.31 -8.84
N ALA A 329 -3.64 -9.38 -9.33
CA ALA A 329 -2.78 -10.25 -8.51
C ALA A 329 -1.50 -9.54 -8.02
N ARG A 330 -1.19 -8.38 -8.57
CA ARG A 330 -0.07 -7.51 -8.17
C ARG A 330 -0.57 -6.18 -7.58
N GLY A 331 -1.87 -6.08 -7.29
CA GLY A 331 -2.44 -5.00 -6.51
C GLY A 331 -2.03 -5.08 -5.03
N ALA A 332 -1.75 -3.94 -4.42
CA ALA A 332 -1.66 -3.78 -2.96
C ALA A 332 -3.00 -3.22 -2.49
N HIS A 333 -3.84 -4.10 -1.93
CA HIS A 333 -5.21 -3.79 -1.55
C HIS A 333 -5.28 -3.28 -0.13
N PHE A 334 -5.93 -2.13 0.07
CA PHE A 334 -6.04 -1.46 1.37
C PHE A 334 -7.42 -0.84 1.59
N LEU A 335 -7.78 -0.62 2.84
CA LEU A 335 -8.95 0.15 3.25
C LEU A 335 -8.61 1.55 3.76
N GLU A 336 -7.36 1.77 4.11
CA GLU A 336 -6.80 3.04 4.53
C GLU A 336 -5.28 2.99 4.43
N ASN A 337 -4.66 4.15 4.32
CA ASN A 337 -3.23 4.38 4.46
C ASN A 337 -3.03 5.76 5.13
N HIS A 338 -1.79 6.26 5.17
CA HIS A 338 -1.51 7.56 5.79
C HIS A 338 -2.11 8.76 5.03
N ASP A 339 -2.41 8.63 3.73
CA ASP A 339 -2.96 9.72 2.89
C ASP A 339 -4.48 9.70 2.83
N GLU A 340 -5.11 8.54 3.06
CA GLU A 340 -6.56 8.41 2.99
C GLU A 340 -7.23 8.65 4.35
N PRO A 341 -8.51 9.01 4.39
CA PRO A 341 -9.28 9.00 5.62
C PRO A 341 -9.28 7.61 6.28
N ARG A 342 -9.42 7.58 7.59
CA ARG A 342 -9.54 6.32 8.33
C ARG A 342 -10.81 5.56 7.92
N ALA A 343 -10.71 4.27 7.66
CA ALA A 343 -11.86 3.45 7.28
C ALA A 343 -12.97 3.45 8.35
N ALA A 344 -12.58 3.43 9.63
CA ALA A 344 -13.54 3.51 10.74
C ALA A 344 -14.24 4.88 10.88
N GLN A 345 -13.71 5.93 10.25
CA GLN A 345 -14.36 7.24 10.14
C GLN A 345 -15.39 7.27 9.01
N LEU A 346 -15.07 6.61 7.87
CA LEU A 346 -15.90 6.66 6.67
C LEU A 346 -17.02 5.63 6.67
N LEU A 347 -16.75 4.45 7.21
CA LEU A 347 -17.64 3.29 7.08
C LEU A 347 -18.33 2.96 8.40
N PRO A 348 -19.66 2.75 8.39
CA PRO A 348 -20.33 2.09 9.51
C PRO A 348 -19.70 0.72 9.81
N PRO A 349 -19.74 0.24 11.07
CA PRO A 349 -19.01 -0.95 11.49
C PRO A 349 -19.29 -2.21 10.64
N ASP A 350 -20.54 -2.42 10.21
CA ASP A 350 -20.90 -3.58 9.39
C ASP A 350 -20.34 -3.46 7.97
N LYS A 351 -20.49 -2.27 7.34
CA LYS A 351 -19.89 -1.99 6.02
C LYS A 351 -18.37 -2.08 6.07
N HIS A 352 -17.74 -1.63 7.17
CA HIS A 352 -16.29 -1.74 7.37
C HIS A 352 -15.85 -3.21 7.36
N ARG A 353 -16.52 -4.08 8.11
CA ARG A 353 -16.23 -5.54 8.13
C ARG A 353 -16.43 -6.18 6.75
N ALA A 354 -17.54 -5.85 6.08
CA ALA A 354 -17.82 -6.33 4.73
C ALA A 354 -16.75 -5.91 3.72
N ALA A 355 -16.37 -4.62 3.73
CA ALA A 355 -15.30 -4.09 2.90
C ALA A 355 -13.94 -4.77 3.18
N ALA A 356 -13.62 -5.04 4.44
CA ALA A 356 -12.39 -5.73 4.83
C ALA A 356 -12.35 -7.17 4.29
N VAL A 357 -13.46 -7.91 4.36
CA VAL A 357 -13.52 -9.27 3.79
C VAL A 357 -13.32 -9.23 2.27
N ILE A 358 -13.96 -8.30 1.56
CA ILE A 358 -13.78 -8.15 0.11
C ILE A 358 -12.33 -7.79 -0.22
N CYS A 359 -11.80 -6.75 0.41
CA CYS A 359 -10.47 -6.20 0.17
C CYS A 359 -9.38 -7.26 0.38
N TYR A 360 -9.41 -7.93 1.53
CA TYR A 360 -8.33 -8.84 1.92
C TYR A 360 -8.51 -10.29 1.44
N ALA A 361 -9.69 -10.62 0.87
CA ALA A 361 -9.86 -11.85 0.12
C ALA A 361 -9.49 -11.72 -1.37
N ALA A 362 -9.20 -10.53 -1.88
CA ALA A 362 -8.67 -10.32 -3.23
C ALA A 362 -7.23 -10.86 -3.37
N PRO A 363 -6.79 -11.24 -4.58
CA PRO A 363 -5.43 -11.70 -4.82
C PRO A 363 -4.48 -10.51 -4.88
N GLY A 364 -3.29 -10.62 -4.30
CA GLY A 364 -2.30 -9.56 -4.26
C GLY A 364 -1.78 -9.31 -2.86
N MET A 365 -1.11 -8.19 -2.66
CA MET A 365 -0.62 -7.76 -1.35
C MET A 365 -1.77 -7.25 -0.48
N ARG A 366 -1.85 -7.71 0.76
CA ARG A 366 -2.84 -7.28 1.75
C ARG A 366 -2.23 -6.20 2.62
N PHE A 367 -2.59 -4.97 2.36
CA PHE A 367 -1.95 -3.80 2.95
C PHE A 367 -2.82 -3.22 4.08
N PHE A 368 -2.28 -3.25 5.30
CA PHE A 368 -2.90 -2.74 6.52
C PHE A 368 -2.14 -1.53 7.05
N HIS A 369 -2.89 -0.56 7.60
CA HIS A 369 -2.31 0.63 8.21
C HIS A 369 -2.38 0.56 9.74
N GLU A 370 -1.36 1.02 10.42
CA GLU A 370 -1.28 1.08 11.89
C GLU A 370 -2.43 1.91 12.48
N GLY A 371 -3.16 1.30 13.42
CA GLY A 371 -4.37 1.86 14.02
C GLY A 371 -5.68 1.42 13.33
N GLN A 372 -5.61 0.79 12.16
CA GLN A 372 -6.78 0.23 11.48
C GLN A 372 -7.42 -0.89 12.31
N LEU A 373 -6.61 -1.76 12.88
CA LEU A 373 -7.07 -2.88 13.70
C LEU A 373 -7.79 -2.39 14.96
N GLU A 374 -7.36 -1.27 15.51
CA GLU A 374 -7.95 -0.61 16.67
C GLU A 374 -9.16 0.26 16.32
N GLY A 375 -9.48 0.42 15.05
CA GLY A 375 -10.58 1.26 14.59
C GLY A 375 -10.37 2.75 14.87
N ARG A 376 -9.14 3.24 14.73
CA ARG A 376 -8.85 4.67 14.85
C ARG A 376 -9.61 5.47 13.80
N THR A 377 -10.11 6.63 14.20
CA THR A 377 -10.91 7.51 13.34
C THR A 377 -10.19 8.79 12.95
N ALA A 378 -9.20 9.22 13.73
CA ALA A 378 -8.45 10.44 13.43
C ALA A 378 -7.39 10.19 12.36
N LYS A 379 -7.56 10.78 11.16
CA LYS A 379 -6.48 10.87 10.16
C LYS A 379 -5.41 11.81 10.70
N LEU A 380 -4.19 11.32 10.78
CA LEU A 380 -3.06 12.11 11.28
C LEU A 380 -2.32 12.78 10.12
N PRO A 381 -2.21 14.12 10.08
CA PRO A 381 -1.32 14.80 9.14
C PRO A 381 0.11 14.27 9.26
N VAL A 382 0.72 13.93 8.13
CA VAL A 382 2.05 13.29 8.09
C VAL A 382 3.17 14.13 8.72
N GLN A 383 2.96 15.44 8.84
CA GLN A 383 3.91 16.36 9.49
C GLN A 383 3.96 16.22 11.01
N LEU A 384 2.99 15.53 11.62
CA LEU A 384 2.90 15.44 13.07
C LEU A 384 3.69 14.23 13.62
N GLY A 385 4.33 14.43 14.75
CA GLY A 385 5.06 13.38 15.49
C GLY A 385 4.30 12.83 16.70
N ARG A 386 3.02 13.17 16.84
CA ARG A 386 2.13 12.70 17.90
C ARG A 386 0.71 12.63 17.36
N ARG A 387 -0.06 11.65 17.83
CA ARG A 387 -1.49 11.49 17.51
C ARG A 387 -2.35 11.75 18.74
N PRO A 388 -3.66 12.02 18.55
CA PRO A 388 -4.60 12.10 19.66
C PRO A 388 -4.77 10.73 20.33
N ALA A 389 -5.17 10.75 21.60
CA ALA A 389 -5.57 9.53 22.29
C ALA A 389 -6.95 9.09 21.79
N GLU A 390 -7.06 7.84 21.39
CA GLU A 390 -8.32 7.20 20.99
C GLU A 390 -8.41 5.84 21.70
N GLU A 391 -9.59 5.53 22.23
CA GLU A 391 -9.87 4.20 22.81
C GLU A 391 -10.06 3.18 21.70
N PRO A 392 -9.41 2.01 21.77
CA PRO A 392 -9.56 0.96 20.78
C PRO A 392 -10.98 0.42 20.70
N HIS A 393 -11.48 0.23 19.48
CA HIS A 393 -12.77 -0.42 19.22
C HIS A 393 -12.63 -1.94 19.34
N ARG A 394 -13.00 -2.51 20.49
CA ARG A 394 -12.76 -3.92 20.85
C ARG A 394 -13.34 -4.93 19.85
N GLU A 395 -14.58 -4.72 19.40
CA GLU A 395 -15.21 -5.64 18.44
C GLU A 395 -14.52 -5.65 17.09
N LEU A 396 -14.07 -4.48 16.61
CA LEU A 396 -13.34 -4.37 15.36
C LEU A 396 -11.95 -5.02 15.48
N ARG A 397 -11.27 -4.84 16.63
CA ARG A 397 -9.99 -5.51 16.90
C ARG A 397 -10.14 -7.03 16.88
N LEU A 398 -11.15 -7.59 17.56
CA LEU A 398 -11.44 -9.02 17.53
C LEU A 398 -11.78 -9.55 16.14
N PHE A 399 -12.51 -8.77 15.34
CA PHE A 399 -12.78 -9.11 13.94
C PHE A 399 -11.50 -9.19 13.13
N TYR A 400 -10.61 -8.19 13.23
CA TYR A 400 -9.34 -8.19 12.49
C TYR A 400 -8.40 -9.30 12.95
N GLU A 401 -8.36 -9.65 14.23
CA GLU A 401 -7.58 -10.79 14.72
C GLU A 401 -8.04 -12.10 14.09
N LYS A 402 -9.37 -12.33 14.00
CA LYS A 402 -9.93 -13.50 13.31
C LYS A 402 -9.64 -13.46 11.80
N LEU A 403 -9.80 -12.31 11.16
CA LEU A 403 -9.51 -12.14 9.73
C LEU A 403 -8.03 -12.42 9.44
N LEU A 404 -7.10 -11.82 10.19
CA LEU A 404 -5.65 -12.04 10.04
C LEU A 404 -5.28 -13.52 10.27
N ALA A 405 -5.88 -14.18 11.27
CA ALA A 405 -5.70 -15.61 11.50
C ALA A 405 -6.19 -16.44 10.30
N ALA A 406 -7.37 -16.13 9.76
CA ALA A 406 -7.88 -16.79 8.56
C ALA A 406 -6.99 -16.56 7.33
N LEU A 407 -6.45 -15.35 7.16
CA LEU A 407 -5.55 -15.00 6.06
C LEU A 407 -4.20 -15.74 6.12
N GLN A 408 -3.86 -16.42 7.21
CA GLN A 408 -2.70 -17.33 7.27
C GLN A 408 -2.97 -18.68 6.62
N ASP A 409 -4.22 -19.00 6.29
CA ASP A 409 -4.57 -20.28 5.66
C ASP A 409 -3.80 -20.46 4.33
N PRO A 410 -3.15 -21.62 4.11
CA PRO A 410 -2.35 -21.87 2.90
C PRO A 410 -3.15 -21.68 1.61
N VAL A 411 -4.46 -21.98 1.61
CA VAL A 411 -5.31 -21.78 0.43
C VAL A 411 -5.45 -20.28 0.09
N LEU A 412 -5.62 -19.42 1.10
CA LEU A 412 -5.69 -17.97 0.91
C LEU A 412 -4.31 -17.34 0.62
N ARG A 413 -3.22 -18.04 0.95
CA ARG A 413 -1.84 -17.57 0.72
C ARG A 413 -1.31 -17.97 -0.65
N HIS A 414 -1.72 -19.12 -1.18
CA HIS A 414 -1.08 -19.74 -2.35
C HIS A 414 -2.07 -20.36 -3.34
N GLY A 415 -3.36 -20.36 -3.03
CA GLY A 415 -4.39 -20.96 -3.88
C GLY A 415 -4.64 -20.18 -5.16
N ARG A 416 -5.53 -20.71 -5.98
CA ARG A 416 -6.04 -20.05 -7.17
C ARG A 416 -7.31 -19.27 -6.83
N TRP A 417 -7.29 -17.98 -7.08
CA TRP A 417 -8.41 -17.09 -6.88
C TRP A 417 -9.37 -17.04 -8.07
N ARG A 418 -10.67 -16.84 -7.79
CA ARG A 418 -11.72 -16.52 -8.77
C ARG A 418 -12.81 -15.68 -8.12
N LEU A 419 -13.31 -14.69 -8.87
CA LEU A 419 -14.61 -14.08 -8.61
C LEU A 419 -15.71 -15.03 -9.11
N LEU A 420 -16.77 -15.24 -8.33
CA LEU A 420 -17.88 -16.09 -8.70
C LEU A 420 -19.10 -15.25 -9.07
N GLU A 421 -19.85 -15.73 -10.07
CA GLU A 421 -21.12 -15.13 -10.46
C GLU A 421 -22.25 -15.62 -9.54
N THR A 422 -23.17 -14.72 -9.25
CA THR A 422 -24.39 -14.99 -8.50
C THR A 422 -25.57 -15.16 -9.43
N GLN A 423 -26.56 -15.95 -9.00
CA GLN A 423 -27.82 -16.15 -9.73
C GLN A 423 -28.98 -15.69 -8.85
N PRO A 424 -30.06 -15.12 -9.44
CA PRO A 424 -31.28 -14.81 -8.71
C PRO A 424 -31.82 -16.03 -7.97
N ALA A 425 -32.29 -15.87 -6.75
CA ALA A 425 -32.88 -16.93 -5.96
C ALA A 425 -34.30 -17.32 -6.48
N TRP A 426 -34.95 -16.38 -7.16
CA TRP A 426 -36.25 -16.58 -7.87
C TRP A 426 -36.34 -15.55 -9.01
N GLU A 427 -37.32 -15.73 -9.87
CA GLU A 427 -37.59 -14.81 -10.97
C GLU A 427 -37.89 -13.40 -10.47
N GLY A 428 -37.17 -12.41 -11.00
CA GLY A 428 -37.28 -11.00 -10.59
C GLY A 428 -36.50 -10.61 -9.32
N ASN A 429 -35.72 -11.53 -8.72
CA ASN A 429 -34.85 -11.19 -7.60
C ASN A 429 -33.61 -10.37 -8.06
N CYS A 430 -33.63 -9.06 -7.82
CA CYS A 430 -32.51 -8.15 -8.12
C CYS A 430 -31.47 -8.09 -6.99
N SER A 431 -31.77 -8.60 -5.78
CA SER A 431 -30.86 -8.50 -4.63
C SER A 431 -29.61 -9.37 -4.79
N SER A 432 -29.63 -10.36 -5.71
CA SER A 432 -28.46 -11.15 -6.07
C SER A 432 -27.28 -10.29 -6.56
N GLU A 433 -27.56 -9.09 -7.09
CA GLU A 433 -26.53 -8.15 -7.54
C GLU A 433 -25.79 -7.45 -6.40
N GLN A 434 -26.25 -7.57 -5.15
CA GLN A 434 -25.59 -7.01 -3.99
C GLN A 434 -24.43 -7.86 -3.45
N PHE A 435 -24.28 -9.09 -3.96
CA PHE A 435 -23.25 -10.00 -3.50
C PHE A 435 -21.92 -9.80 -4.23
N VAL A 436 -20.82 -9.89 -3.44
CA VAL A 436 -19.46 -10.10 -3.93
C VAL A 436 -18.99 -11.45 -3.37
N VAL A 437 -18.70 -12.40 -4.26
CA VAL A 437 -18.32 -13.75 -3.87
C VAL A 437 -16.98 -14.12 -4.49
N GLN A 438 -16.00 -14.42 -3.65
CA GLN A 438 -14.64 -14.74 -4.05
C GLN A 438 -14.27 -16.14 -3.59
N ARG A 439 -13.67 -16.93 -4.45
CA ARG A 439 -13.23 -18.30 -4.15
C ARG A 439 -11.73 -18.46 -4.32
N TRP A 440 -11.14 -19.14 -3.36
CA TRP A 440 -9.76 -19.63 -3.41
C TRP A 440 -9.75 -21.16 -3.44
N GLU A 441 -8.94 -21.76 -4.31
CA GLU A 441 -8.79 -23.19 -4.47
C GLU A 441 -7.36 -23.62 -4.15
N GLY A 442 -7.20 -24.54 -3.18
CA GLY A 442 -5.92 -25.11 -2.74
C GLY A 442 -5.70 -26.56 -3.15
N GLY A 443 -6.38 -27.04 -4.18
CA GLY A 443 -6.29 -28.44 -4.59
C GLY A 443 -6.79 -29.40 -3.51
N ARG A 444 -5.89 -30.19 -2.91
CA ARG A 444 -6.25 -31.14 -1.83
C ARG A 444 -6.63 -30.47 -0.51
N GLU A 445 -6.24 -29.22 -0.31
CA GLU A 445 -6.56 -28.44 0.91
C GLU A 445 -7.98 -27.86 0.88
N GLY A 446 -8.75 -28.15 -0.17
CA GLY A 446 -10.13 -27.70 -0.32
C GLY A 446 -10.22 -26.26 -0.86
N SER A 447 -11.32 -25.59 -0.54
CA SER A 447 -11.56 -24.21 -0.98
C SER A 447 -11.87 -23.30 0.18
N ARG A 448 -11.63 -21.98 -0.04
CA ARG A 448 -12.09 -20.90 0.83
C ARG A 448 -13.02 -20.00 0.02
N LEU A 449 -14.12 -19.59 0.64
CA LEU A 449 -15.18 -18.84 -0.01
C LEU A 449 -15.51 -17.60 0.83
N ALA A 450 -15.12 -16.43 0.35
CA ALA A 450 -15.55 -15.15 0.90
C ALA A 450 -16.89 -14.78 0.27
N VAL A 451 -17.91 -14.60 1.10
CA VAL A 451 -19.28 -14.29 0.70
C VAL A 451 -19.69 -13.02 1.40
N VAL A 452 -20.04 -11.99 0.65
CA VAL A 452 -20.41 -10.69 1.20
C VAL A 452 -21.65 -10.16 0.51
N ASN A 453 -22.69 -9.87 1.29
CA ASN A 453 -23.73 -8.94 0.87
C ASN A 453 -23.18 -7.52 1.07
N PHE A 454 -22.79 -6.85 -0.02
CA PHE A 454 -22.27 -5.48 0.03
C PHE A 454 -23.34 -4.43 -0.26
N GLY A 455 -24.57 -4.72 0.21
CA GLY A 455 -25.73 -3.84 0.12
C GLY A 455 -26.32 -3.50 1.49
N PRO A 456 -27.13 -2.42 1.56
CA PRO A 456 -27.72 -1.92 2.81
C PRO A 456 -28.98 -2.67 3.24
N GLU A 457 -29.39 -3.70 2.47
CA GLU A 457 -30.61 -4.47 2.71
C GLU A 457 -30.30 -5.96 2.74
N GLN A 458 -31.24 -6.76 3.28
CA GLN A 458 -31.18 -8.21 3.20
C GLN A 458 -31.23 -8.65 1.73
N ALA A 459 -30.37 -9.58 1.35
CA ALA A 459 -30.23 -10.04 -0.02
C ALA A 459 -30.13 -11.56 -0.10
N GLN A 460 -30.64 -12.13 -1.21
CA GLN A 460 -30.64 -13.55 -1.48
C GLN A 460 -30.07 -13.84 -2.88
N CYS A 461 -29.33 -14.95 -2.98
CA CYS A 461 -28.86 -15.45 -4.28
C CYS A 461 -28.52 -16.94 -4.22
N TYR A 462 -28.29 -17.54 -5.37
CA TYR A 462 -27.56 -18.78 -5.52
C TYR A 462 -26.15 -18.52 -6.05
N VAL A 463 -25.19 -19.31 -5.55
CA VAL A 463 -23.80 -19.30 -6.04
C VAL A 463 -23.44 -20.72 -6.48
N PRO A 464 -23.40 -21.02 -7.78
CA PRO A 464 -22.96 -22.31 -8.27
C PRO A 464 -21.50 -22.59 -7.92
N LEU A 465 -21.25 -23.69 -7.18
CA LEU A 465 -19.91 -24.13 -6.80
C LEU A 465 -19.54 -25.38 -7.62
N ASP A 466 -18.90 -25.17 -8.77
CA ASP A 466 -18.41 -26.31 -9.58
C ASP A 466 -17.08 -26.81 -9.00
N LEU A 467 -17.19 -27.67 -7.97
CA LEU A 467 -16.06 -28.29 -7.27
C LEU A 467 -16.18 -29.81 -7.42
N PRO A 468 -15.49 -30.43 -8.40
CA PRO A 468 -15.64 -31.86 -8.73
C PRO A 468 -15.41 -32.80 -7.55
N TYR A 469 -14.53 -32.43 -6.62
CA TYR A 469 -14.22 -33.23 -5.43
C TYR A 469 -15.35 -33.30 -4.38
N LEU A 470 -16.42 -32.50 -4.54
CA LEU A 470 -17.60 -32.48 -3.65
C LEU A 470 -18.74 -33.37 -4.15
N ARG A 471 -18.68 -33.91 -5.37
CA ARG A 471 -19.77 -34.72 -5.97
C ARG A 471 -20.10 -35.94 -5.11
N GLY A 472 -21.40 -36.16 -4.86
CA GLY A 472 -21.90 -37.28 -4.08
C GLY A 472 -21.45 -37.30 -2.63
N ARG A 473 -20.97 -36.17 -2.11
CA ARG A 473 -20.46 -36.05 -0.72
C ARG A 473 -21.26 -35.03 0.06
N ARG A 474 -21.35 -35.23 1.36
CA ARG A 474 -21.72 -34.16 2.28
C ARG A 474 -20.55 -33.18 2.43
N VAL A 475 -20.89 -31.90 2.46
CA VAL A 475 -19.94 -30.80 2.50
C VAL A 475 -20.20 -29.94 3.72
N LEU A 476 -19.14 -29.65 4.47
CA LEU A 476 -19.17 -28.72 5.58
C LEU A 476 -18.65 -27.36 5.11
N LEU A 477 -19.45 -26.31 5.33
CA LEU A 477 -19.03 -24.91 5.24
C LEU A 477 -18.85 -24.39 6.68
N ARG A 478 -17.63 -24.10 7.08
CA ARG A 478 -17.29 -23.56 8.40
C ARG A 478 -16.84 -22.11 8.26
N ASP A 479 -17.51 -21.20 8.93
CA ASP A 479 -17.13 -19.80 8.95
C ASP A 479 -15.85 -19.57 9.78
N LEU A 480 -14.84 -18.96 9.21
CA LEU A 480 -13.57 -18.63 9.85
C LEU A 480 -13.64 -17.32 10.65
N LEU A 481 -14.67 -16.50 10.42
CA LEU A 481 -14.87 -15.22 11.09
C LEU A 481 -15.89 -15.29 12.22
N GLY A 482 -16.76 -16.32 12.19
CA GLY A 482 -17.86 -16.54 13.13
C GLY A 482 -17.96 -17.98 13.61
N GLU A 483 -19.11 -18.30 14.17
CA GLU A 483 -19.41 -19.66 14.67
C GLU A 483 -20.30 -20.45 13.70
N ALA A 484 -20.70 -19.83 12.58
CA ALA A 484 -21.62 -20.44 11.65
C ALA A 484 -20.99 -21.66 10.95
N HIS A 485 -21.75 -22.76 10.90
CA HIS A 485 -21.40 -23.94 10.14
C HIS A 485 -22.66 -24.53 9.47
N TYR A 486 -22.48 -24.99 8.24
CA TYR A 486 -23.58 -25.52 7.45
C TYR A 486 -23.16 -26.82 6.77
N GLU A 487 -24.04 -27.83 6.82
CA GLU A 487 -23.89 -29.02 6.01
C GLU A 487 -24.75 -28.93 4.75
N ARG A 488 -24.21 -29.32 3.61
CA ARG A 488 -24.89 -29.32 2.32
C ARG A 488 -24.53 -30.57 1.52
N GLU A 489 -25.44 -30.99 0.63
CA GLU A 489 -25.11 -32.01 -0.37
C GLU A 489 -24.27 -31.39 -1.47
N GLY A 490 -23.14 -31.99 -1.82
CA GLY A 490 -22.19 -31.43 -2.80
C GLY A 490 -22.80 -31.27 -4.21
N ASP A 491 -23.74 -32.12 -4.58
CA ASP A 491 -24.43 -32.00 -5.86
C ASP A 491 -25.36 -30.79 -5.88
N SER A 492 -26.03 -30.46 -4.77
CA SER A 492 -26.85 -29.26 -4.65
C SER A 492 -26.04 -27.96 -4.66
N LEU A 493 -24.81 -28.00 -4.19
CA LEU A 493 -23.89 -26.85 -4.28
C LEU A 493 -23.50 -26.52 -5.72
N ARG A 494 -23.56 -27.49 -6.61
CA ARG A 494 -23.29 -27.30 -8.03
C ARG A 494 -24.51 -26.73 -8.77
N SER A 495 -25.70 -27.28 -8.51
CA SER A 495 -26.96 -26.86 -9.13
C SER A 495 -28.13 -27.11 -8.17
N PRO A 496 -28.87 -26.05 -7.78
CA PRO A 496 -28.79 -24.66 -8.26
C PRO A 496 -27.61 -23.87 -7.72
N GLY A 497 -26.88 -24.36 -6.71
CA GLY A 497 -25.75 -23.67 -6.07
C GLY A 497 -25.97 -23.51 -4.57
N LEU A 498 -25.01 -22.88 -3.89
CA LEU A 498 -25.13 -22.47 -2.50
C LEU A 498 -26.17 -21.36 -2.39
N TYR A 499 -27.29 -21.64 -1.72
CA TYR A 499 -28.26 -20.61 -1.36
C TYR A 499 -27.70 -19.71 -0.26
N LEU A 500 -27.78 -18.42 -0.47
CA LEU A 500 -27.37 -17.38 0.49
C LEU A 500 -28.56 -16.49 0.80
N ASP A 501 -28.72 -16.18 2.08
CA ASP A 501 -29.67 -15.20 2.62
C ASP A 501 -28.94 -14.43 3.71
N LEU A 502 -28.47 -13.23 3.36
CA LEU A 502 -27.61 -12.42 4.23
C LEU A 502 -28.23 -11.06 4.51
N GLY A 503 -28.15 -10.64 5.76
CA GLY A 503 -28.51 -9.29 6.19
C GLY A 503 -27.60 -8.20 5.59
N PRO A 504 -27.91 -6.92 5.85
CA PRO A 504 -27.14 -5.78 5.38
C PRO A 504 -25.66 -5.90 5.75
N TYR A 505 -24.78 -5.78 4.76
CA TYR A 505 -23.31 -5.83 4.95
C TYR A 505 -22.81 -7.06 5.71
N GLN A 506 -23.58 -8.14 5.73
CA GLN A 506 -23.14 -9.39 6.34
C GLN A 506 -22.10 -10.10 5.47
N ALA A 507 -21.06 -10.62 6.12
CA ALA A 507 -19.94 -11.28 5.47
C ALA A 507 -19.58 -12.59 6.18
N HIS A 508 -19.15 -13.58 5.37
CA HIS A 508 -18.60 -14.85 5.83
C HIS A 508 -17.30 -15.16 5.05
N LEU A 509 -16.39 -15.86 5.70
CA LEU A 509 -15.23 -16.48 5.06
C LEU A 509 -15.26 -17.97 5.37
N PHE A 510 -15.82 -18.77 4.46
CA PHE A 510 -16.01 -20.20 4.68
C PHE A 510 -14.80 -21.04 4.27
N GLU A 511 -14.42 -21.97 5.14
CA GLU A 511 -13.73 -23.19 4.73
C GLU A 511 -14.75 -24.16 4.15
N VAL A 512 -14.50 -24.67 2.94
CA VAL A 512 -15.36 -25.63 2.25
C VAL A 512 -14.64 -26.96 2.12
N SER A 513 -15.14 -27.99 2.81
CA SER A 513 -14.50 -29.31 2.87
C SER A 513 -15.55 -30.44 2.87
N PRO A 514 -15.22 -31.66 2.38
CA PRO A 514 -16.07 -32.82 2.57
C PRO A 514 -16.28 -33.13 4.05
N SER A 515 -17.52 -33.43 4.46
CA SER A 515 -17.83 -33.90 5.83
C SER A 515 -17.12 -35.23 6.08
N GLY A 516 -16.44 -35.38 7.22
CA GLY A 516 -15.73 -36.59 7.60
C GLY A 516 -14.20 -36.57 7.44
N THR A 517 -13.62 -35.48 6.90
CA THR A 517 -12.16 -35.25 6.95
C THR A 517 -11.82 -34.36 8.13
N ALA A 518 -11.85 -34.88 9.35
CA ALA A 518 -11.30 -34.17 10.51
C ALA A 518 -9.79 -33.98 10.29
N ARG A 519 -9.30 -32.72 10.20
CA ARG A 519 -7.87 -32.44 10.39
C ARG A 519 -7.50 -32.84 11.81
N PRO A 520 -6.39 -33.58 12.03
CA PRO A 520 -5.88 -33.72 13.38
C PRO A 520 -5.56 -32.33 13.94
N ALA A 521 -6.05 -32.07 15.16
CA ALA A 521 -5.70 -30.89 15.91
C ALA A 521 -4.17 -30.90 16.13
N GLY A 522 -3.44 -29.96 15.51
CA GLY A 522 -2.03 -29.73 15.69
C GLY A 522 -1.80 -28.53 16.60
#